data_5e8131cc84444b85b454daa1913185a2
#
_entry.id   5e8131cc84444b85b454daa1913185a2
#
_cell.length_a   1.000
_cell.length_b   1.000
_cell.length_c   1.000
_cell.angle_alpha   90.00
_cell.angle_beta   90.00
_cell.angle_gamma   90.00
#
_symmetry.space_group_name_H-M   'P 1'
#
loop_
_entity.id
_entity.type
_entity.pdbx_description
1 polymer ?
#
loop_
_entity_poly.entity_id
_entity_poly.type
_entity_poly.pdbx_seq_one_letter_code
_entity_poly.pdbx_strand_id
1 'polypeptide(L)'
;VEYCSKICCMYTAKHTILYKHKVPDGQAFVFYMDVRSAGKNYEQFVRRVMKEKVATYLRGRVSKVFSRGDKLIVRGADTLSGGQVEIAAEMVVLAPALVPTATTGELAQKLRIAYDQDGFLTEAHPKLRPVETNTAGVFLAGACHSPQDIPDSVAQASAAASKALGLVCHERLNREPTIGVIDELLCNGCFECENVCAYGAIERKELHDRDGALTEVVAHINDGLCQGCGACAVTCRSKSIEVQGYRDDQLFAAINAISP
;
A
#
# COMPACT_ATOMS: atom_id res chain seq x y z
N VAL A 1 3.87 -9.97 -13.90
CA VAL A 1 3.12 -8.97 -13.15
C VAL A 1 2.54 -7.95 -14.11
N GLU A 2 1.37 -7.43 -13.81
CA GLU A 2 0.64 -6.51 -14.69
C GLU A 2 0.99 -5.04 -14.42
N TYR A 3 1.55 -4.75 -13.25
CA TYR A 3 1.96 -3.40 -12.84
C TYR A 3 3.39 -3.06 -13.27
N CYS A 4 3.70 -1.76 -13.29
CA CYS A 4 5.04 -1.25 -13.53
C CYS A 4 5.85 -1.20 -12.22
N SER A 5 7.02 -1.82 -12.22
CA SER A 5 7.93 -1.78 -11.06
C SER A 5 8.70 -0.46 -10.88
N LYS A 6 8.45 0.55 -11.73
CA LYS A 6 9.02 1.91 -11.69
C LYS A 6 10.55 1.99 -11.83
N ILE A 7 11.29 1.02 -11.31
CA ILE A 7 12.76 1.08 -11.20
C ILE A 7 13.51 0.38 -12.35
N CYS A 8 12.86 -0.57 -13.08
CA CYS A 8 13.57 -1.44 -14.02
C CYS A 8 14.19 -0.67 -15.21
N CYS A 9 13.54 0.35 -15.75
CA CYS A 9 14.10 1.17 -16.83
C CYS A 9 15.36 1.92 -16.37
N MET A 10 15.34 2.42 -15.14
CA MET A 10 16.45 3.21 -14.58
C MET A 10 17.65 2.33 -14.21
N TYR A 11 17.44 1.19 -13.53
CA TYR A 11 18.56 0.33 -13.19
C TYR A 11 19.14 -0.36 -14.42
N THR A 12 18.33 -0.69 -15.45
CA THR A 12 18.83 -1.22 -16.71
C THR A 12 19.73 -0.20 -17.40
N ALA A 13 19.29 1.05 -17.51
CA ALA A 13 20.12 2.14 -18.07
C ALA A 13 21.42 2.32 -17.29
N LYS A 14 21.38 2.26 -15.95
CA LYS A 14 22.58 2.31 -15.10
C LYS A 14 23.50 1.12 -15.35
N HIS A 15 22.95 -0.09 -15.42
CA HIS A 15 23.74 -1.30 -15.64
C HIS A 15 24.42 -1.30 -17.01
N THR A 16 23.79 -0.77 -18.06
CA THR A 16 24.44 -0.64 -19.36
C THR A 16 25.66 0.30 -19.33
N ILE A 17 25.56 1.41 -18.58
CA ILE A 17 26.71 2.31 -18.35
C ILE A 17 27.83 1.58 -17.62
N LEU A 18 27.51 0.89 -16.53
CA LEU A 18 28.49 0.15 -15.74
C LEU A 18 29.15 -0.98 -16.56
N TYR A 19 28.36 -1.70 -17.36
CA TYR A 19 28.86 -2.71 -18.27
C TYR A 19 29.83 -2.09 -19.29
N LYS A 20 29.44 -1.02 -19.97
CA LYS A 20 30.29 -0.36 -20.99
C LYS A 20 31.57 0.21 -20.40
N HIS A 21 31.53 0.67 -19.15
CA HIS A 21 32.72 1.12 -18.44
C HIS A 21 33.70 -0.04 -18.12
N LYS A 22 33.17 -1.23 -17.82
CA LYS A 22 33.98 -2.44 -17.52
C LYS A 22 34.43 -3.16 -18.77
N VAL A 23 33.64 -3.13 -19.84
CA VAL A 23 33.86 -3.82 -21.11
C VAL A 23 33.70 -2.79 -22.25
N PRO A 24 34.73 -1.96 -22.53
CA PRO A 24 34.63 -0.85 -23.49
C PRO A 24 34.21 -1.28 -24.89
N ASP A 25 34.69 -2.45 -25.36
CA ASP A 25 34.37 -3.01 -26.68
C ASP A 25 33.07 -3.83 -26.70
N GLY A 26 32.47 -4.07 -25.54
CA GLY A 26 31.22 -4.82 -25.42
C GLY A 26 30.05 -4.06 -26.00
N GLN A 27 29.06 -4.80 -26.51
CA GLN A 27 27.80 -4.27 -27.02
C GLN A 27 26.66 -4.63 -26.05
N ALA A 28 25.81 -3.66 -25.73
CA ALA A 28 24.62 -3.87 -24.93
C ALA A 28 23.36 -3.58 -25.76
N PHE A 29 22.40 -4.48 -25.71
CA PHE A 29 21.10 -4.34 -26.36
C PHE A 29 20.02 -4.37 -25.27
N VAL A 30 19.07 -3.44 -25.33
CA VAL A 30 17.95 -3.35 -24.40
C VAL A 30 16.64 -3.47 -25.14
N PHE A 31 15.94 -4.59 -24.95
CA PHE A 31 14.57 -4.73 -25.43
C PHE A 31 13.62 -4.06 -24.43
N TYR A 32 12.75 -3.20 -24.91
CA TYR A 32 11.79 -2.46 -24.09
C TYR A 32 10.45 -2.29 -24.81
N MET A 33 9.37 -2.21 -24.07
CA MET A 33 8.05 -1.82 -24.60
C MET A 33 7.89 -0.30 -24.52
N ASP A 34 8.00 0.26 -23.34
CA ASP A 34 8.02 1.68 -23.06
C ASP A 34 9.03 1.99 -21.95
N VAL A 35 9.72 3.12 -22.07
CA VAL A 35 10.60 3.61 -21.01
C VAL A 35 9.80 4.46 -20.06
N ARG A 36 9.74 4.04 -18.81
CA ARG A 36 9.11 4.79 -17.72
C ARG A 36 10.19 5.29 -16.77
N SER A 37 10.52 6.57 -16.88
CA SER A 37 11.57 7.25 -16.13
C SER A 37 11.00 8.45 -15.37
N ALA A 38 9.98 8.19 -14.53
CA ALA A 38 9.35 9.22 -13.71
C ALA A 38 10.26 9.60 -12.54
N GLY A 39 10.77 10.81 -12.55
CA GLY A 39 11.66 11.37 -11.55
C GLY A 39 12.48 12.53 -12.08
N LYS A 40 13.03 13.36 -11.19
CA LYS A 40 13.83 14.52 -11.60
C LYS A 40 15.10 14.07 -12.32
N ASN A 41 15.28 14.50 -13.57
CA ASN A 41 16.41 14.19 -14.44
C ASN A 41 16.52 12.71 -14.90
N TYR A 42 15.51 11.86 -14.64
CA TYR A 42 15.58 10.45 -15.01
C TYR A 42 15.46 10.25 -16.53
N GLU A 43 14.56 10.99 -17.17
CA GLU A 43 14.42 10.94 -18.62
C GLU A 43 15.72 11.38 -19.32
N GLN A 44 16.34 12.46 -18.84
CA GLN A 44 17.63 12.94 -19.38
C GLN A 44 18.73 11.89 -19.21
N PHE A 45 18.73 11.16 -18.09
CA PHE A 45 19.67 10.07 -17.87
C PHE A 45 19.52 8.96 -18.91
N VAL A 46 18.31 8.49 -19.16
CA VAL A 46 18.04 7.44 -20.16
C VAL A 46 18.35 7.96 -21.58
N ARG A 47 17.95 9.18 -21.91
CA ARG A 47 18.27 9.81 -23.20
C ARG A 47 19.76 9.91 -23.46
N ARG A 48 20.55 10.19 -22.43
CA ARG A 48 22.01 10.21 -22.52
C ARG A 48 22.55 8.82 -22.91
N VAL A 49 22.11 7.75 -22.25
CA VAL A 49 22.50 6.37 -22.55
C VAL A 49 22.24 6.02 -24.02
N MET A 50 21.10 6.43 -24.57
CA MET A 50 20.73 6.21 -25.96
C MET A 50 21.60 7.06 -26.91
N LYS A 51 21.79 8.35 -26.62
CA LYS A 51 22.52 9.30 -27.50
C LYS A 51 24.00 8.99 -27.56
N GLU A 52 24.63 8.66 -26.44
CA GLU A 52 26.05 8.32 -26.36
C GLU A 52 26.32 6.90 -26.87
N LYS A 53 25.30 6.20 -27.38
CA LYS A 53 25.39 4.82 -27.90
C LYS A 53 26.00 3.83 -26.89
N VAL A 54 25.74 4.06 -25.60
CA VAL A 54 26.17 3.15 -24.55
C VAL A 54 25.46 1.81 -24.67
N ALA A 55 24.19 1.84 -25.12
CA ALA A 55 23.39 0.65 -25.43
C ALA A 55 22.48 0.92 -26.63
N THR A 56 22.19 -0.13 -27.40
CA THR A 56 21.19 -0.12 -28.47
C THR A 56 19.84 -0.48 -27.87
N TYR A 57 18.89 0.44 -27.95
CA TYR A 57 17.52 0.25 -27.47
C TYR A 57 16.63 -0.23 -28.63
N LEU A 58 16.00 -1.39 -28.46
CA LEU A 58 15.09 -2.02 -29.42
C LEU A 58 13.69 -2.05 -28.84
N ARG A 59 12.77 -1.30 -29.47
CA ARG A 59 11.40 -1.23 -28.99
C ARG A 59 10.61 -2.46 -29.41
N GLY A 60 10.32 -3.35 -28.47
CA GLY A 60 9.58 -4.59 -28.74
C GLY A 60 9.75 -5.62 -27.64
N ARG A 61 9.16 -6.77 -27.86
CA ARG A 61 9.20 -7.90 -26.93
C ARG A 61 10.10 -8.99 -27.44
N VAL A 62 10.88 -9.58 -26.54
CA VAL A 62 11.59 -10.84 -26.79
C VAL A 62 10.55 -11.96 -26.84
N SER A 63 10.56 -12.71 -27.95
CA SER A 63 9.65 -13.84 -28.14
C SER A 63 10.26 -15.16 -27.68
N LYS A 64 11.59 -15.31 -27.82
CA LYS A 64 12.31 -16.53 -27.45
C LYS A 64 13.77 -16.25 -27.14
N VAL A 65 14.31 -16.98 -26.15
CA VAL A 65 15.75 -17.09 -25.88
C VAL A 65 16.11 -18.57 -25.91
N PHE A 66 17.16 -18.93 -26.65
CA PHE A 66 17.62 -20.31 -26.77
C PHE A 66 19.12 -20.37 -27.07
N SER A 67 19.76 -21.49 -26.76
CA SER A 67 21.19 -21.69 -27.03
C SER A 67 21.40 -22.18 -28.46
N ARG A 68 22.46 -21.65 -29.12
CA ARG A 68 22.97 -22.13 -30.39
C ARG A 68 24.52 -22.16 -30.32
N GLY A 69 25.08 -23.34 -30.11
CA GLY A 69 26.48 -23.48 -29.77
C GLY A 69 26.78 -22.84 -28.42
N ASP A 70 27.81 -22.01 -28.38
CA ASP A 70 28.25 -21.26 -27.19
C ASP A 70 27.56 -19.90 -27.00
N LYS A 71 26.60 -19.56 -27.88
CA LYS A 71 25.86 -18.30 -27.85
C LYS A 71 24.41 -18.49 -27.41
N LEU A 72 23.88 -17.45 -26.77
CA LEU A 72 22.46 -17.29 -26.51
C LEU A 72 21.83 -16.47 -27.63
N ILE A 73 20.84 -17.06 -28.31
CA ILE A 73 20.11 -16.38 -29.36
C ILE A 73 18.86 -15.75 -28.77
N VAL A 74 18.78 -14.43 -28.86
CA VAL A 74 17.62 -13.64 -28.44
C VAL A 74 16.84 -13.24 -29.69
N ARG A 75 15.63 -13.75 -29.82
CA ARG A 75 14.73 -13.43 -30.93
C ARG A 75 13.60 -12.51 -30.43
N GLY A 76 13.36 -11.45 -31.17
CA GLY A 76 12.32 -10.48 -30.86
C GLY A 76 11.89 -9.73 -32.10
N ALA A 77 11.05 -8.71 -31.91
CA ALA A 77 10.68 -7.78 -32.95
C ALA A 77 11.09 -6.36 -32.52
N ASP A 78 11.51 -5.57 -33.52
CA ASP A 78 11.61 -4.11 -33.35
C ASP A 78 10.37 -3.47 -33.96
N THR A 79 9.51 -2.93 -33.11
CA THR A 79 8.23 -2.33 -33.53
C THR A 79 8.41 -0.97 -34.21
N LEU A 80 9.59 -0.35 -34.13
CA LEU A 80 9.87 0.92 -34.82
C LEU A 80 10.24 0.68 -36.29
N SER A 81 11.02 -0.36 -36.57
CA SER A 81 11.38 -0.75 -37.93
C SER A 81 10.39 -1.73 -38.56
N GLY A 82 9.52 -2.37 -37.75
CA GLY A 82 8.60 -3.43 -38.18
C GLY A 82 9.28 -4.77 -38.45
N GLY A 83 10.61 -4.88 -38.17
CA GLY A 83 11.42 -6.05 -38.47
C GLY A 83 11.54 -7.06 -37.33
N GLN A 84 11.77 -8.33 -37.69
CA GLN A 84 12.26 -9.32 -36.72
C GLN A 84 13.75 -9.13 -36.47
N VAL A 85 14.16 -9.31 -35.24
CA VAL A 85 15.56 -9.15 -34.78
C VAL A 85 16.01 -10.44 -34.12
N GLU A 86 17.19 -10.92 -34.51
CA GLU A 86 17.86 -12.04 -33.85
C GLU A 86 19.28 -11.58 -33.45
N ILE A 87 19.60 -11.65 -32.16
CA ILE A 87 20.88 -11.24 -31.60
C ILE A 87 21.56 -12.45 -30.97
N ALA A 88 22.80 -12.70 -31.37
CA ALA A 88 23.67 -13.69 -30.72
C ALA A 88 24.43 -12.99 -29.59
N ALA A 89 24.15 -13.37 -28.35
CA ALA A 89 24.72 -12.77 -27.15
C ALA A 89 25.49 -13.81 -26.32
N GLU A 90 26.52 -13.37 -25.61
CA GLU A 90 27.21 -14.15 -24.59
C GLU A 90 26.42 -14.25 -23.29
N MET A 91 25.63 -13.21 -23.00
CA MET A 91 24.86 -13.12 -21.77
C MET A 91 23.51 -12.45 -22.02
N VAL A 92 22.48 -12.96 -21.34
CA VAL A 92 21.17 -12.34 -21.26
C VAL A 92 20.89 -11.96 -19.82
N VAL A 93 20.60 -10.68 -19.59
CA VAL A 93 20.27 -10.13 -18.27
C VAL A 93 18.78 -9.86 -18.22
N LEU A 94 18.10 -10.48 -17.26
CA LEU A 94 16.67 -10.25 -17.04
C LEU A 94 16.48 -9.02 -16.17
N ALA A 95 15.50 -8.18 -16.55
CA ALA A 95 15.04 -7.05 -15.75
C ALA A 95 13.78 -7.45 -14.96
N PRO A 96 13.92 -8.07 -13.77
CA PRO A 96 12.78 -8.59 -13.00
C PRO A 96 11.95 -7.47 -12.38
N ALA A 97 10.69 -7.80 -12.11
CA ALA A 97 9.78 -6.93 -11.41
C ALA A 97 10.07 -6.91 -9.90
N LEU A 98 9.65 -5.83 -9.25
CA LEU A 98 9.61 -5.70 -7.81
C LEU A 98 8.27 -6.27 -7.33
N VAL A 99 8.31 -7.27 -6.46
CA VAL A 99 7.11 -7.93 -5.92
C VAL A 99 7.13 -7.89 -4.39
N PRO A 100 5.97 -7.90 -3.73
CA PRO A 100 5.91 -8.02 -2.26
C PRO A 100 6.55 -9.32 -1.79
N THR A 101 7.01 -9.34 -0.54
CA THR A 101 7.49 -10.56 0.08
C THR A 101 6.33 -11.51 0.39
N ALA A 102 6.57 -12.82 0.38
CA ALA A 102 5.54 -13.81 0.65
C ALA A 102 4.88 -13.64 2.04
N THR A 103 5.59 -13.05 3.00
CA THR A 103 5.12 -12.82 4.38
C THR A 103 4.31 -11.54 4.55
N THR A 104 4.19 -10.70 3.52
CA THR A 104 3.46 -9.41 3.62
C THR A 104 1.99 -9.62 4.01
N GLY A 105 1.32 -10.63 3.42
CA GLY A 105 -0.07 -10.95 3.75
C GLY A 105 -0.27 -11.39 5.20
N GLU A 106 0.62 -12.20 5.74
CA GLU A 106 0.57 -12.61 7.16
C GLU A 106 0.77 -11.42 8.10
N LEU A 107 1.72 -10.52 7.76
CA LEU A 107 1.96 -9.31 8.52
C LEU A 107 0.73 -8.39 8.47
N ALA A 108 0.13 -8.21 7.31
CA ALA A 108 -1.08 -7.42 7.12
C ALA A 108 -2.23 -7.91 8.00
N GLN A 109 -2.45 -9.24 8.05
CA GLN A 109 -3.47 -9.85 8.91
C GLN A 109 -3.19 -9.61 10.40
N LYS A 110 -1.93 -9.80 10.84
CA LYS A 110 -1.53 -9.55 12.25
C LYS A 110 -1.73 -8.09 12.67
N LEU A 111 -1.42 -7.15 11.78
CA LEU A 111 -1.58 -5.71 12.01
C LEU A 111 -2.97 -5.19 11.68
N ARG A 112 -3.87 -6.03 11.13
CA ARG A 112 -5.23 -5.67 10.69
C ARG A 112 -5.24 -4.51 9.71
N ILE A 113 -4.32 -4.54 8.75
CA ILE A 113 -4.21 -3.55 7.66
C ILE A 113 -4.54 -4.20 6.32
N ALA A 114 -5.02 -3.39 5.38
CA ALA A 114 -5.40 -3.86 4.07
C ALA A 114 -4.17 -4.03 3.14
N TYR A 115 -4.31 -4.89 2.15
CA TYR A 115 -3.37 -5.06 1.03
C TYR A 115 -4.15 -5.23 -0.28
N ASP A 116 -3.51 -4.89 -1.39
CA ASP A 116 -4.11 -4.96 -2.71
C ASP A 116 -4.05 -6.37 -3.33
N GLN A 117 -4.57 -6.51 -4.54
CA GLN A 117 -4.58 -7.76 -5.29
C GLN A 117 -3.17 -8.27 -5.65
N ASP A 118 -2.18 -7.39 -5.67
CA ASP A 118 -0.78 -7.70 -5.96
C ASP A 118 0.03 -8.01 -4.70
N GLY A 119 -0.57 -7.83 -3.52
CA GLY A 119 0.00 -8.11 -2.21
C GLY A 119 0.75 -6.93 -1.58
N PHE A 120 0.66 -5.71 -2.12
CA PHE A 120 1.19 -4.50 -1.47
C PHE A 120 0.23 -3.99 -0.42
N LEU A 121 0.78 -3.47 0.69
CA LEU A 121 -0.03 -2.85 1.75
C LEU A 121 -0.66 -1.56 1.23
N THR A 122 -1.94 -1.32 1.57
CA THR A 122 -2.66 -0.17 1.06
C THR A 122 -2.82 0.94 2.10
N GLU A 123 -2.69 2.16 1.62
CA GLU A 123 -2.96 3.36 2.38
C GLU A 123 -4.46 3.59 2.61
N ALA A 124 -4.79 4.40 3.61
CA ALA A 124 -6.17 4.76 3.90
C ALA A 124 -6.80 5.61 2.79
N HIS A 125 -6.02 6.45 2.12
CA HIS A 125 -6.46 7.24 0.98
C HIS A 125 -5.27 7.77 0.17
N PRO A 126 -5.19 7.52 -1.16
CA PRO A 126 -3.99 7.80 -1.95
C PRO A 126 -3.61 9.29 -2.04
N LYS A 127 -4.56 10.21 -1.85
CA LYS A 127 -4.32 11.66 -1.93
C LYS A 127 -4.30 12.35 -0.56
N LEU A 128 -5.18 11.94 0.35
CA LEU A 128 -5.39 12.63 1.63
C LEU A 128 -4.59 12.00 2.77
N ARG A 129 -4.38 10.68 2.73
CA ARG A 129 -3.70 9.89 3.76
C ARG A 129 -2.74 8.88 3.13
N PRO A 130 -1.73 9.34 2.36
CA PRO A 130 -0.92 8.47 1.49
C PRO A 130 0.11 7.61 2.22
N VAL A 131 0.37 7.85 3.49
CA VAL A 131 1.31 7.08 4.33
C VAL A 131 0.66 6.49 5.57
N GLU A 132 -0.65 6.66 5.74
CA GLU A 132 -1.43 6.15 6.86
C GLU A 132 -2.25 4.94 6.40
N THR A 133 -2.39 3.95 7.25
CA THR A 133 -3.33 2.84 7.01
C THR A 133 -4.71 3.16 7.59
N ASN A 134 -5.69 2.29 7.33
CA ASN A 134 -6.99 2.35 7.98
C ASN A 134 -6.91 2.02 9.49
N THR A 135 -5.83 1.37 9.92
CA THR A 135 -5.57 1.09 11.33
C THR A 135 -4.73 2.21 11.92
N ALA A 136 -5.25 2.90 12.92
CA ALA A 136 -4.57 4.02 13.57
C ALA A 136 -3.22 3.59 14.15
N GLY A 137 -2.19 4.46 14.01
CA GLY A 137 -0.85 4.21 14.52
C GLY A 137 0.04 3.35 13.61
N VAL A 138 -0.48 2.84 12.49
CA VAL A 138 0.30 2.10 11.50
C VAL A 138 0.51 2.94 10.25
N PHE A 139 1.77 3.16 9.91
CA PHE A 139 2.19 3.99 8.77
C PHE A 139 2.96 3.16 7.76
N LEU A 140 2.87 3.54 6.48
CA LEU A 140 3.52 2.87 5.36
C LEU A 140 4.60 3.75 4.76
N ALA A 141 5.71 3.15 4.36
CA ALA A 141 6.77 3.84 3.62
C ALA A 141 7.54 2.86 2.74
N GLY A 142 7.86 3.28 1.52
CA GLY A 142 8.70 2.54 0.60
C GLY A 142 8.02 1.36 -0.08
N ALA A 143 8.80 0.33 -0.42
CA ALA A 143 8.38 -0.75 -1.30
C ALA A 143 7.35 -1.74 -0.71
N CYS A 144 6.99 -1.60 0.56
CA CYS A 144 5.88 -2.38 1.13
C CYS A 144 4.52 -1.89 0.63
N HIS A 145 4.42 -0.62 0.25
CA HIS A 145 3.22 0.05 -0.22
C HIS A 145 3.02 -0.08 -1.74
N SER A 146 4.09 0.12 -2.51
CA SER A 146 4.08 -0.04 -3.97
C SER A 146 5.51 -0.09 -4.49
N PRO A 147 5.75 -0.50 -5.75
CA PRO A 147 7.06 -0.39 -6.35
C PRO A 147 7.56 1.05 -6.36
N GLN A 148 8.71 1.32 -5.73
CA GLN A 148 9.27 2.65 -5.56
C GLN A 148 10.78 2.67 -5.72
N ASP A 149 11.31 3.82 -6.14
CA ASP A 149 12.74 4.11 -6.11
C ASP A 149 13.19 4.63 -4.73
N ILE A 150 14.49 4.83 -4.58
CA ILE A 150 15.06 5.29 -3.31
C ILE A 150 14.59 6.71 -2.94
N PRO A 151 14.58 7.71 -3.85
CA PRO A 151 14.07 9.05 -3.54
C PRO A 151 12.62 9.05 -3.05
N ASP A 152 11.73 8.31 -3.70
CA ASP A 152 10.33 8.23 -3.26
C ASP A 152 10.19 7.51 -1.93
N SER A 153 10.96 6.43 -1.71
CA SER A 153 10.98 5.73 -0.42
C SER A 153 11.42 6.64 0.72
N VAL A 154 12.43 7.48 0.49
CA VAL A 154 12.89 8.47 1.48
C VAL A 154 11.85 9.55 1.73
N ALA A 155 11.20 10.05 0.68
CA ALA A 155 10.13 11.04 0.81
C ALA A 155 8.93 10.48 1.61
N GLN A 156 8.53 9.23 1.33
CA GLN A 156 7.47 8.56 2.09
C GLN A 156 7.89 8.30 3.55
N ALA A 157 9.14 7.88 3.78
CA ALA A 157 9.64 7.69 5.14
C ALA A 157 9.61 8.99 5.95
N SER A 158 9.97 10.12 5.34
CA SER A 158 9.86 11.45 5.97
C SER A 158 8.41 11.81 6.26
N ALA A 159 7.48 11.52 5.34
CA ALA A 159 6.06 11.76 5.55
C ALA A 159 5.50 10.88 6.68
N ALA A 160 5.83 9.58 6.70
CA ALA A 160 5.41 8.64 7.74
C ALA A 160 5.96 9.05 9.11
N ALA A 161 7.24 9.46 9.19
CA ALA A 161 7.83 9.97 10.42
C ALA A 161 7.16 11.25 10.92
N SER A 162 6.81 12.17 10.01
CA SER A 162 6.06 13.39 10.35
C SER A 162 4.67 13.07 10.91
N LYS A 163 3.97 12.10 10.33
CA LYS A 163 2.67 11.64 10.82
C LYS A 163 2.78 10.93 12.17
N ALA A 164 3.79 10.07 12.34
CA ALA A 164 4.06 9.43 13.63
C ALA A 164 4.41 10.44 14.73
N LEU A 165 5.20 11.48 14.39
CA LEU A 165 5.52 12.56 15.33
C LEU A 165 4.25 13.28 15.78
N GLY A 166 3.26 13.48 14.89
CA GLY A 166 1.97 14.08 15.23
C GLY A 166 1.20 13.32 16.31
N LEU A 167 1.46 12.01 16.50
CA LEU A 167 0.86 11.25 17.60
C LEU A 167 1.53 11.46 18.95
N VAL A 168 2.82 11.81 18.98
CA VAL A 168 3.60 11.86 20.22
C VAL A 168 3.98 13.27 20.66
N CYS A 169 3.72 14.29 19.83
CA CYS A 169 4.05 15.69 20.16
C CYS A 169 2.94 16.41 20.95
N HIS A 170 1.80 15.77 21.20
CA HIS A 170 0.68 16.33 21.95
C HIS A 170 0.47 15.57 23.26
N GLU A 171 0.08 16.29 24.31
CA GLU A 171 -0.28 15.66 25.60
C GLU A 171 -1.54 14.79 25.51
N ARG A 172 -2.39 15.07 24.54
CA ARG A 172 -3.64 14.31 24.28
C ARG A 172 -3.75 13.99 22.82
N LEU A 173 -4.12 12.76 22.51
CA LEU A 173 -4.45 12.33 21.15
C LEU A 173 -5.89 12.74 20.83
N ASN A 174 -6.05 13.53 19.76
CA ASN A 174 -7.34 13.75 19.16
C ASN A 174 -7.65 12.56 18.25
N ARG A 175 -8.76 11.91 18.49
CA ARG A 175 -9.27 10.83 17.63
C ARG A 175 -10.47 11.29 16.82
N GLU A 176 -10.80 10.54 15.81
CA GLU A 176 -12.03 10.71 15.06
C GLU A 176 -13.22 10.51 16.03
N PRO A 177 -14.19 11.43 16.06
CA PRO A 177 -15.34 11.33 16.96
C PRO A 177 -16.33 10.25 16.56
N THR A 178 -16.20 9.72 15.34
CA THR A 178 -17.07 8.69 14.77
C THR A 178 -16.74 7.33 15.35
N ILE A 179 -17.26 7.03 16.52
CA ILE A 179 -17.07 5.76 17.25
C ILE A 179 -18.40 5.20 17.68
N GLY A 180 -18.40 3.90 17.99
CA GLY A 180 -19.53 3.26 18.64
C GLY A 180 -19.68 3.73 20.09
N VAL A 181 -20.93 3.89 20.53
CA VAL A 181 -21.27 4.13 21.94
C VAL A 181 -22.35 3.14 22.34
N ILE A 182 -22.22 2.57 23.53
CA ILE A 182 -23.18 1.60 24.08
C ILE A 182 -24.03 2.28 25.14
N ASP A 183 -25.34 2.17 25.01
CA ASP A 183 -26.27 2.45 26.11
C ASP A 183 -26.28 1.23 27.05
N GLU A 184 -25.70 1.40 28.21
CA GLU A 184 -25.52 0.34 29.22
C GLU A 184 -26.87 -0.14 29.78
N LEU A 185 -27.92 0.75 29.77
CA LEU A 185 -29.24 0.41 30.26
C LEU A 185 -30.05 -0.47 29.29
N LEU A 186 -29.71 -0.39 27.99
CA LEU A 186 -30.33 -1.20 26.93
C LEU A 186 -29.50 -2.46 26.60
N CYS A 187 -28.28 -2.55 27.09
CA CYS A 187 -27.37 -3.68 26.82
C CYS A 187 -27.81 -4.89 27.64
N ASN A 188 -28.09 -6.00 26.96
CA ASN A 188 -28.44 -7.27 27.61
C ASN A 188 -27.26 -8.24 27.84
N GLY A 189 -26.03 -7.79 27.67
CA GLY A 189 -24.82 -8.58 27.94
C GLY A 189 -24.60 -9.82 27.04
N CYS A 190 -25.14 -9.84 25.83
CA CYS A 190 -25.02 -10.99 24.93
C CYS A 190 -23.64 -11.14 24.26
N PHE A 191 -22.85 -10.07 24.20
CA PHE A 191 -21.49 -10.00 23.63
C PHE A 191 -21.35 -10.38 22.14
N GLU A 192 -22.44 -10.43 21.37
CA GLU A 192 -22.35 -10.64 19.92
C GLU A 192 -21.52 -9.53 19.21
N CYS A 193 -21.52 -8.32 19.78
CA CYS A 193 -20.70 -7.22 19.35
C CYS A 193 -19.19 -7.47 19.49
N GLU A 194 -18.77 -8.27 20.51
CA GLU A 194 -17.38 -8.68 20.72
C GLU A 194 -16.92 -9.61 19.58
N ASN A 195 -17.76 -10.56 19.18
CA ASN A 195 -17.46 -11.55 18.15
C ASN A 195 -17.26 -10.92 16.76
N VAL A 196 -17.95 -9.82 16.45
CA VAL A 196 -17.86 -9.15 15.14
C VAL A 196 -16.84 -8.02 15.12
N CYS A 197 -16.27 -7.64 16.25
CA CYS A 197 -15.33 -6.52 16.33
C CYS A 197 -13.95 -6.93 15.78
N ALA A 198 -13.65 -6.50 14.54
CA ALA A 198 -12.36 -6.77 13.93
C ALA A 198 -11.16 -6.12 14.65
N TYR A 199 -11.42 -5.12 15.49
CA TYR A 199 -10.41 -4.33 16.20
C TYR A 199 -10.22 -4.72 17.66
N GLY A 200 -11.03 -5.64 18.18
CA GLY A 200 -10.99 -6.02 19.60
C GLY A 200 -11.31 -4.86 20.54
N ALA A 201 -12.17 -3.95 20.11
CA ALA A 201 -12.52 -2.73 20.85
C ALA A 201 -13.66 -2.94 21.84
N ILE A 202 -14.22 -4.14 21.96
CA ILE A 202 -15.30 -4.44 22.90
C ILE A 202 -14.71 -5.06 24.15
N GLU A 203 -15.02 -4.47 25.29
CA GLU A 203 -14.60 -4.91 26.60
C GLU A 203 -15.85 -5.28 27.43
N ARG A 204 -15.67 -6.06 28.49
CA ARG A 204 -16.72 -6.40 29.45
C ARG A 204 -16.63 -5.48 30.63
N LYS A 205 -17.72 -4.77 30.92
CA LYS A 205 -17.84 -3.87 32.06
C LYS A 205 -18.83 -4.44 33.07
N GLU A 206 -18.37 -4.57 34.31
CA GLU A 206 -19.19 -4.98 35.44
C GLU A 206 -19.95 -3.77 35.99
N LEU A 207 -21.25 -3.91 36.14
CA LEU A 207 -22.11 -2.93 36.80
C LEU A 207 -22.41 -3.41 38.22
N HIS A 208 -22.26 -2.52 39.19
CA HIS A 208 -22.48 -2.80 40.60
C HIS A 208 -23.60 -1.89 41.16
N ASP A 209 -24.35 -2.40 42.09
CA ASP A 209 -25.35 -1.63 42.82
C ASP A 209 -24.69 -0.69 43.85
N ARG A 210 -25.53 0.04 44.62
CA ARG A 210 -25.06 0.97 45.66
C ARG A 210 -24.35 0.27 46.81
N ASP A 211 -24.63 -1.01 47.02
CA ASP A 211 -24.06 -1.84 48.06
C ASP A 211 -22.80 -2.59 47.61
N GLY A 212 -22.40 -2.40 46.33
CA GLY A 212 -21.21 -2.99 45.73
C GLY A 212 -21.41 -4.42 45.22
N ALA A 213 -22.65 -4.92 45.17
CA ALA A 213 -22.94 -6.23 44.58
C ALA A 213 -23.00 -6.15 43.06
N LEU A 214 -22.43 -7.16 42.36
CA LEU A 214 -22.48 -7.25 40.90
C LEU A 214 -23.94 -7.45 40.45
N THR A 215 -24.44 -6.55 39.63
CA THR A 215 -25.79 -6.60 39.08
C THR A 215 -25.81 -7.17 37.66
N GLU A 216 -24.95 -6.68 36.79
CA GLU A 216 -24.92 -7.05 35.39
C GLU A 216 -23.49 -6.93 34.82
N VAL A 217 -23.24 -7.64 33.71
CA VAL A 217 -22.05 -7.45 32.91
C VAL A 217 -22.48 -6.99 31.53
N VAL A 218 -22.08 -5.81 31.12
CA VAL A 218 -22.44 -5.18 29.84
C VAL A 218 -21.22 -5.01 28.94
N ALA A 219 -21.48 -4.86 27.66
CA ALA A 219 -20.42 -4.52 26.73
C ALA A 219 -20.05 -3.03 26.87
N HIS A 220 -18.76 -2.74 26.74
CA HIS A 220 -18.19 -1.39 26.73
C HIS A 220 -17.28 -1.24 25.51
N ILE A 221 -17.27 -0.08 24.88
CA ILE A 221 -16.38 0.20 23.76
C ILE A 221 -15.15 0.92 24.25
N ASN A 222 -13.99 0.29 24.03
CA ASN A 222 -12.70 0.95 24.21
C ASN A 222 -12.51 1.99 23.11
N ASP A 223 -12.63 3.22 23.50
CA ASP A 223 -12.54 4.37 22.61
C ASP A 223 -11.24 4.47 21.83
N GLY A 224 -10.12 4.04 22.41
CA GLY A 224 -8.82 4.07 21.76
C GLY A 224 -8.64 3.02 20.66
N LEU A 225 -9.41 1.92 20.71
CA LEU A 225 -9.36 0.82 19.75
C LEU A 225 -10.45 0.89 18.68
N CYS A 226 -11.58 1.59 18.98
CA CYS A 226 -12.70 1.66 18.07
C CYS A 226 -12.36 2.47 16.80
N GLN A 227 -12.64 1.87 15.63
CA GLN A 227 -12.43 2.52 14.32
C GLN A 227 -13.75 2.99 13.68
N GLY A 228 -14.87 2.99 14.41
CA GLY A 228 -16.15 3.48 13.91
C GLY A 228 -16.79 2.71 12.75
N CYS A 229 -16.42 1.46 12.54
CA CYS A 229 -16.87 0.66 11.38
C CYS A 229 -18.35 0.26 11.40
N GLY A 230 -19.02 0.36 12.56
CA GLY A 230 -20.46 0.11 12.72
C GLY A 230 -20.89 -1.37 12.79
N ALA A 231 -19.97 -2.35 12.61
CA ALA A 231 -20.33 -3.77 12.61
C ALA A 231 -21.06 -4.22 13.90
N CYS A 232 -20.62 -3.72 15.05
CA CYS A 232 -21.27 -3.99 16.34
C CYS A 232 -22.69 -3.43 16.43
N ALA A 233 -22.95 -2.25 15.87
CA ALA A 233 -24.28 -1.64 15.86
C ALA A 233 -25.28 -2.45 15.02
N VAL A 234 -24.84 -2.95 13.86
CA VAL A 234 -25.68 -3.79 12.99
C VAL A 234 -26.03 -5.13 13.65
N THR A 235 -25.09 -5.71 14.41
CA THR A 235 -25.29 -7.02 15.08
C THR A 235 -26.11 -6.91 16.37
N CYS A 236 -26.19 -5.71 16.96
CA CYS A 236 -26.84 -5.50 18.25
C CYS A 236 -28.37 -5.69 18.17
N ARG A 237 -28.90 -6.78 18.76
CA ARG A 237 -30.32 -7.10 18.79
C ARG A 237 -31.12 -6.16 19.69
N SER A 238 -30.51 -5.71 20.81
CA SER A 238 -31.14 -4.77 21.73
C SER A 238 -31.08 -3.32 21.23
N LYS A 239 -30.39 -3.05 20.10
CA LYS A 239 -30.16 -1.71 19.56
C LYS A 239 -29.52 -0.74 20.58
N SER A 240 -28.72 -1.27 21.50
CA SER A 240 -28.02 -0.49 22.50
C SER A 240 -26.75 0.17 21.98
N ILE A 241 -26.35 -0.08 20.71
CA ILE A 241 -25.13 0.45 20.14
C ILE A 241 -25.46 1.41 19.00
N GLU A 242 -24.98 2.63 19.12
CA GLU A 242 -25.06 3.65 18.09
C GLU A 242 -23.64 4.09 17.68
N VAL A 243 -23.49 4.60 16.44
CA VAL A 243 -22.23 5.19 15.97
C VAL A 243 -22.38 6.70 15.95
N GLN A 244 -21.51 7.40 16.68
CA GLN A 244 -21.48 8.85 16.74
C GLN A 244 -21.28 9.45 15.33
N GLY A 245 -22.01 10.52 15.01
CA GLY A 245 -22.03 11.11 13.68
C GLY A 245 -23.08 10.51 12.74
N TYR A 246 -23.63 9.32 13.07
CA TYR A 246 -24.63 8.62 12.25
C TYR A 246 -25.95 8.35 12.99
N ARG A 247 -26.18 9.01 14.12
CA ARG A 247 -27.47 8.94 14.79
C ARG A 247 -28.54 9.68 13.98
N ASP A 248 -29.76 9.23 14.05
CA ASP A 248 -30.88 9.81 13.29
C ASP A 248 -31.05 11.31 13.52
N ASP A 249 -30.92 11.79 14.76
CA ASP A 249 -30.97 13.21 15.11
C ASP A 249 -29.85 14.03 14.45
N GLN A 250 -28.66 13.46 14.35
CA GLN A 250 -27.48 14.09 13.70
C GLN A 250 -27.68 14.13 12.19
N LEU A 251 -28.15 13.04 11.58
CA LEU A 251 -28.43 12.96 10.15
C LEU A 251 -29.52 13.94 9.74
N PHE A 252 -30.62 14.01 10.50
CA PHE A 252 -31.69 14.98 10.23
C PHE A 252 -31.23 16.41 10.42
N ALA A 253 -30.41 16.70 11.43
CA ALA A 253 -29.84 18.03 11.60
C ALA A 253 -28.94 18.42 10.40
N ALA A 254 -28.13 17.50 9.89
CA ALA A 254 -27.30 17.75 8.71
C ALA A 254 -28.14 17.98 7.44
N ILE A 255 -29.18 17.18 7.22
CA ILE A 255 -30.13 17.34 6.10
C ILE A 255 -30.81 18.71 6.16
N ASN A 256 -31.34 19.08 7.35
CA ASN A 256 -32.00 20.36 7.55
C ASN A 256 -31.09 21.56 7.36
N ALA A 257 -29.80 21.43 7.67
CA ALA A 257 -28.83 22.50 7.47
C ALA A 257 -28.50 22.73 5.98
N ILE A 258 -28.70 21.74 5.10
CA ILE A 258 -28.47 21.84 3.65
C ILE A 258 -29.75 22.35 2.92
N SER A 259 -30.90 22.14 3.51
CA SER A 259 -32.16 22.61 2.91
C SER A 259 -32.29 24.11 3.13
N PRO A 260 -32.47 24.94 2.05
CA PRO A 260 -32.63 26.38 2.15
C PRO A 260 -33.93 26.81 2.82
#